data_fa6262fcbb2e033b2eb9e0197480b0c1
#
_entry.id   fa6262fcbb2e033b2eb9e0197480b0c1
#
_cell.length_a   1.000
_cell.length_b   1.000
_cell.length_c   1.000
_cell.angle_alpha   90.00
_cell.angle_beta   90.00
_cell.angle_gamma   90.00
#
_symmetry.space_group_name_H-M   'P 1'
#
loop_
_entity.id
_entity.type
_entity.pdbx_description
1 polymer ?
#
loop_
_entity_poly.entity_id
_entity_poly.type
_entity_poly.pdbx_seq_one_letter_code
_entity_poly.pdbx_strand_id
1 'polypeptide(L)'
;MIGVVFLHEISIPKNQNSFLTLHGFTNIDLPMQQSIDLLRRKLGEIYPPGEIIGFTRMIFESLCGYTPTDILLHKDTILSEDIHRKIERITDRLSQQEPIQYILGYTDFCGRRFDIAPGALIPRPETEELTRLVITENSGQPLRIADLGTGSGCIAVTLALSLPGSKVEAWDISTEALEIAQCNARKHNAHVNFFQRDILRYDVSE
;
A
#
# COMPACT_ATOMS: atom_id res chain seq x y z
N MET A 1 11.92 -38.13 16.66
CA MET A 1 11.07 -38.89 17.57
C MET A 1 9.62 -38.61 17.15
N ILE A 2 9.02 -39.56 16.44
CA ILE A 2 7.69 -39.45 15.84
C ILE A 2 6.70 -39.97 16.86
N GLY A 3 5.80 -39.10 17.33
CA GLY A 3 4.74 -39.49 18.25
C GLY A 3 3.45 -39.82 17.50
N VAL A 4 3.08 -41.09 17.44
CA VAL A 4 1.80 -41.58 16.94
C VAL A 4 0.80 -41.54 18.09
N VAL A 5 -0.31 -40.80 17.93
CA VAL A 5 -1.43 -40.80 18.88
C VAL A 5 -2.54 -41.68 18.33
N PHE A 6 -2.86 -42.74 19.04
CA PHE A 6 -3.99 -43.65 18.72
C PHE A 6 -5.31 -42.96 19.16
N LEU A 7 -6.25 -42.86 18.21
CA LEU A 7 -7.62 -42.43 18.50
C LEU A 7 -8.43 -43.67 18.99
N HIS A 8 -8.88 -43.59 20.23
CA HIS A 8 -9.92 -44.52 20.71
C HIS A 8 -11.29 -43.93 20.33
N GLU A 9 -12.13 -44.81 19.77
CA GLU A 9 -13.53 -44.48 19.45
C GLU A 9 -14.30 -44.11 20.72
N ILE A 10 -14.84 -42.89 20.74
CA ILE A 10 -15.80 -42.45 21.77
C ILE A 10 -17.18 -42.40 21.10
N SER A 11 -18.05 -43.28 21.55
CA SER A 11 -19.46 -43.33 21.18
C SER A 11 -20.16 -42.04 21.63
N ILE A 12 -20.77 -41.30 20.69
CA ILE A 12 -21.50 -40.06 20.98
C ILE A 12 -22.98 -40.36 21.14
N PRO A 13 -23.61 -39.98 22.28
CA PRO A 13 -25.06 -40.04 22.44
C PRO A 13 -25.73 -38.91 21.62
N LYS A 14 -26.76 -39.30 20.82
CA LYS A 14 -27.66 -38.36 20.15
C LYS A 14 -28.50 -37.60 21.19
N ASN A 15 -28.21 -36.37 21.45
CA ASN A 15 -29.08 -35.23 21.72
C ASN A 15 -28.41 -34.20 22.61
N GLN A 16 -28.08 -33.05 22.08
CA GLN A 16 -28.31 -31.73 22.66
C GLN A 16 -27.41 -30.69 21.93
N ASN A 17 -28.03 -29.64 21.44
CA ASN A 17 -27.37 -28.44 20.97
C ASN A 17 -26.52 -27.82 22.08
N SER A 18 -25.23 -28.03 22.05
CA SER A 18 -24.27 -27.23 22.81
C SER A 18 -23.10 -26.93 21.85
N PHE A 19 -22.96 -25.66 21.51
CA PHE A 19 -21.81 -25.15 20.80
C PHE A 19 -20.57 -25.34 21.65
N LEU A 20 -19.87 -26.45 21.46
CA LEU A 20 -18.51 -26.62 21.98
C LEU A 20 -17.55 -25.86 21.05
N THR A 21 -17.05 -24.76 21.54
CA THR A 21 -15.93 -24.02 20.94
C THR A 21 -14.67 -24.86 21.08
N LEU A 22 -14.45 -25.78 20.12
CA LEU A 22 -13.18 -26.46 19.95
C LEU A 22 -12.21 -25.49 19.27
N HIS A 23 -11.21 -25.01 20.01
CA HIS A 23 -10.00 -24.37 19.47
C HIS A 23 -9.16 -25.47 18.78
N GLY A 24 -9.58 -25.88 17.62
CA GLY A 24 -8.85 -26.79 16.74
C GLY A 24 -8.92 -26.22 15.33
N PHE A 25 -7.77 -25.99 14.74
CA PHE A 25 -7.51 -25.44 13.40
C PHE A 25 -8.51 -25.95 12.34
N THR A 26 -9.59 -25.24 12.15
CA THR A 26 -10.40 -25.36 10.94
C THR A 26 -9.95 -24.25 10.02
N ASN A 27 -9.30 -24.57 8.90
CA ASN A 27 -9.18 -23.67 7.77
C ASN A 27 -10.60 -23.31 7.33
N ILE A 28 -11.11 -22.19 7.82
CA ILE A 28 -12.41 -21.68 7.41
C ILE A 28 -12.15 -20.83 6.18
N ASP A 29 -12.19 -21.45 5.02
CA ASP A 29 -12.23 -20.76 3.76
C ASP A 29 -13.57 -20.05 3.62
N LEU A 30 -13.55 -18.72 3.53
CA LEU A 30 -14.76 -17.88 3.52
C LEU A 30 -14.94 -17.19 2.17
N PRO A 31 -16.20 -17.00 1.70
CA PRO A 31 -16.45 -16.19 0.52
C PRO A 31 -15.91 -14.77 0.65
N MET A 32 -15.38 -14.23 -0.45
CA MET A 32 -14.87 -12.85 -0.55
C MET A 32 -15.90 -11.82 -0.07
N GLN A 33 -17.20 -12.08 -0.31
CA GLN A 33 -18.29 -11.23 0.13
C GLN A 33 -18.24 -10.97 1.65
N GLN A 34 -17.82 -11.94 2.46
CA GLN A 34 -17.74 -11.76 3.91
C GLN A 34 -16.67 -10.73 4.33
N SER A 35 -15.53 -10.71 3.63
CA SER A 35 -14.51 -9.67 3.84
C SER A 35 -15.00 -8.29 3.40
N ILE A 36 -15.75 -8.22 2.29
CA ILE A 36 -16.35 -6.96 1.83
C ILE A 36 -17.37 -6.44 2.87
N ASP A 37 -18.18 -7.31 3.42
CA ASP A 37 -19.18 -6.94 4.44
C ASP A 37 -18.52 -6.54 5.78
N LEU A 38 -17.39 -7.17 6.12
CA LEU A 38 -16.58 -6.76 7.27
C LEU A 38 -16.08 -5.32 7.10
N LEU A 39 -15.48 -4.97 5.96
CA LEU A 39 -15.02 -3.62 5.64
C LEU A 39 -16.16 -2.61 5.77
N ARG A 40 -17.31 -2.88 5.14
CA ARG A 40 -18.49 -1.99 5.20
C ARG A 40 -19.00 -1.79 6.62
N ARG A 41 -19.10 -2.86 7.39
CA ARG A 41 -19.61 -2.81 8.76
C ARG A 41 -18.67 -2.07 9.71
N LYS A 42 -17.35 -2.35 9.67
CA LYS A 42 -16.38 -1.72 10.58
C LYS A 42 -16.06 -0.27 10.20
N LEU A 43 -16.08 0.06 8.91
CA LEU A 43 -15.65 1.38 8.43
C LEU A 43 -16.82 2.33 8.13
N GLY A 44 -18.05 1.82 8.07
CA GLY A 44 -19.23 2.58 7.62
C GLY A 44 -19.60 3.80 8.48
N GLU A 45 -19.20 3.81 9.75
CA GLU A 45 -19.40 4.97 10.65
C GLU A 45 -18.26 6.00 10.57
N ILE A 46 -17.13 5.63 9.94
CA ILE A 46 -15.90 6.44 9.92
C ILE A 46 -15.69 7.07 8.55
N TYR A 47 -16.02 6.33 7.47
CA TYR A 47 -15.73 6.73 6.09
C TYR A 47 -16.99 6.72 5.22
N PRO A 48 -17.10 7.63 4.25
CA PRO A 48 -18.19 7.61 3.29
C PRO A 48 -18.14 6.34 2.40
N PRO A 49 -19.31 5.86 1.91
CA PRO A 49 -19.37 4.61 1.14
C PRO A 49 -18.44 4.55 -0.08
N GLY A 50 -18.23 5.67 -0.77
CA GLY A 50 -17.31 5.75 -1.92
C GLY A 50 -15.86 5.47 -1.55
N GLU A 51 -15.42 5.91 -0.38
CA GLU A 51 -14.06 5.69 0.12
C GLU A 51 -13.86 4.23 0.52
N ILE A 52 -14.85 3.61 1.17
CA ILE A 52 -14.82 2.18 1.49
C ILE A 52 -14.73 1.31 0.22
N ILE A 53 -15.40 1.70 -0.85
CA ILE A 53 -15.27 1.04 -2.16
C ILE A 53 -13.83 1.19 -2.68
N GLY A 54 -13.23 2.37 -2.55
CA GLY A 54 -11.83 2.62 -2.89
C GLY A 54 -10.88 1.72 -2.10
N PHE A 55 -11.04 1.65 -0.78
CA PHE A 55 -10.25 0.76 0.08
C PHE A 55 -10.41 -0.72 -0.31
N THR A 56 -11.65 -1.16 -0.54
CA THR A 56 -11.92 -2.53 -0.98
C THR A 56 -11.14 -2.86 -2.25
N ARG A 57 -11.16 -1.99 -3.26
CA ARG A 57 -10.39 -2.18 -4.50
C ARG A 57 -8.90 -2.30 -4.25
N MET A 58 -8.31 -1.35 -3.51
CA MET A 58 -6.88 -1.34 -3.22
C MET A 58 -6.43 -2.58 -2.45
N ILE A 59 -7.22 -3.01 -1.47
CA ILE A 59 -6.93 -4.19 -0.65
C ILE A 59 -6.94 -5.46 -1.51
N PHE A 60 -8.00 -5.69 -2.28
CA PHE A 60 -8.11 -6.91 -3.10
C PHE A 60 -7.14 -6.90 -4.28
N GLU A 61 -6.85 -5.75 -4.87
CA GLU A 61 -5.78 -5.61 -5.87
C GLU A 61 -4.42 -5.99 -5.25
N SER A 62 -4.11 -5.44 -4.08
CA SER A 62 -2.83 -5.68 -3.40
C SER A 62 -2.63 -7.12 -2.94
N LEU A 63 -3.67 -7.76 -2.37
CA LEU A 63 -3.55 -9.08 -1.76
C LEU A 63 -3.82 -10.22 -2.74
N CYS A 64 -4.67 -10.00 -3.74
CA CYS A 64 -5.18 -11.04 -4.63
C CYS A 64 -4.91 -10.76 -6.12
N GLY A 65 -4.46 -9.55 -6.48
CA GLY A 65 -4.33 -9.13 -7.87
C GLY A 65 -5.67 -8.94 -8.60
N TYR A 66 -6.76 -8.78 -7.86
CA TYR A 66 -8.10 -8.68 -8.44
C TYR A 66 -8.38 -7.29 -9.00
N THR A 67 -8.91 -7.27 -10.22
CA THR A 67 -9.44 -6.04 -10.82
C THR A 67 -10.80 -5.67 -10.20
N PRO A 68 -11.27 -4.42 -10.38
CA PRO A 68 -12.62 -4.04 -9.95
C PRO A 68 -13.72 -4.92 -10.53
N THR A 69 -13.54 -5.42 -11.75
CA THR A 69 -14.46 -6.35 -12.41
C THR A 69 -14.47 -7.72 -11.72
N ASP A 70 -13.30 -8.24 -11.34
CA ASP A 70 -13.20 -9.51 -10.62
C ASP A 70 -13.90 -9.41 -9.26
N ILE A 71 -13.72 -8.31 -8.53
CA ILE A 71 -14.39 -8.07 -7.24
C ILE A 71 -15.91 -8.04 -7.41
N LEU A 72 -16.41 -7.51 -8.51
CA LEU A 72 -17.85 -7.43 -8.78
C LEU A 72 -18.45 -8.78 -9.17
N LEU A 73 -17.75 -9.54 -10.03
CA LEU A 73 -18.28 -10.76 -10.65
C LEU A 73 -18.04 -12.02 -9.79
N HIS A 74 -17.03 -12.02 -8.95
CA HIS A 74 -16.55 -13.23 -8.25
C HIS A 74 -16.69 -13.12 -6.71
N LYS A 75 -17.78 -12.52 -6.23
CA LYS A 75 -18.02 -12.32 -4.78
C LYS A 75 -18.08 -13.62 -3.98
N ASP A 76 -18.47 -14.71 -4.62
CA ASP A 76 -18.57 -16.03 -4.01
C ASP A 76 -17.24 -16.80 -4.03
N THR A 77 -16.18 -16.21 -4.62
CA THR A 77 -14.84 -16.84 -4.61
C THR A 77 -14.39 -17.05 -3.18
N ILE A 78 -13.99 -18.28 -2.91
CA ILE A 78 -13.46 -18.66 -1.61
C ILE A 78 -12.04 -18.13 -1.46
N LEU A 79 -11.80 -17.36 -0.43
CA LEU A 79 -10.48 -16.85 -0.06
C LEU A 79 -9.90 -17.70 1.08
N SER A 80 -8.58 -17.84 1.08
CA SER A 80 -7.90 -18.54 2.18
C SER A 80 -8.02 -17.76 3.49
N GLU A 81 -7.97 -18.46 4.59
CA GLU A 81 -7.98 -17.85 5.93
C GLU A 81 -6.87 -16.81 6.13
N ASP A 82 -5.68 -17.01 5.53
CA ASP A 82 -4.58 -16.04 5.60
C ASP A 82 -4.96 -14.70 4.94
N ILE A 83 -5.63 -14.73 3.79
CA ILE A 83 -6.12 -13.51 3.12
C ILE A 83 -7.17 -12.81 3.97
N HIS A 84 -8.14 -13.56 4.54
CA HIS A 84 -9.15 -12.98 5.43
C HIS A 84 -8.53 -12.31 6.65
N ARG A 85 -7.57 -12.95 7.32
CA ARG A 85 -6.85 -12.37 8.46
C ARG A 85 -6.04 -11.10 8.07
N LYS A 86 -5.46 -11.08 6.87
CA LYS A 86 -4.79 -9.87 6.35
C LYS A 86 -5.79 -8.74 6.15
N ILE A 87 -6.94 -9.02 5.54
CA ILE A 87 -8.00 -8.02 5.33
C ILE A 87 -8.52 -7.51 6.68
N GLU A 88 -8.72 -8.38 7.66
CA GLU A 88 -9.15 -8.00 9.01
C GLU A 88 -8.15 -7.04 9.67
N ARG A 89 -6.84 -7.37 9.66
CA ARG A 89 -5.78 -6.48 10.19
C ARG A 89 -5.72 -5.14 9.47
N ILE A 90 -5.87 -5.11 8.15
CA ILE A 90 -5.94 -3.87 7.37
C ILE A 90 -7.16 -3.05 7.79
N THR A 91 -8.32 -3.72 7.95
CA THR A 91 -9.56 -3.06 8.39
C THR A 91 -9.43 -2.45 9.78
N ASP A 92 -8.75 -3.14 10.70
CA ASP A 92 -8.51 -2.62 12.05
C ASP A 92 -7.60 -1.39 12.05
N ARG A 93 -6.56 -1.35 11.22
CA ARG A 93 -5.71 -0.17 11.03
C ARG A 93 -6.48 1.00 10.40
N LEU A 94 -7.30 0.72 9.38
CA LEU A 94 -8.18 1.73 8.77
C LEU A 94 -9.18 2.30 9.79
N SER A 95 -9.72 1.47 10.68
CA SER A 95 -10.63 1.95 11.73
C SER A 95 -9.96 2.90 12.73
N GLN A 96 -8.64 2.88 12.81
CA GLN A 96 -7.81 3.84 13.55
C GLN A 96 -7.42 5.06 12.70
N GLN A 97 -8.02 5.22 11.53
CA GLN A 97 -7.76 6.30 10.56
C GLN A 97 -6.32 6.34 10.02
N GLU A 98 -5.62 5.20 10.05
CA GLU A 98 -4.33 5.11 9.41
C GLU A 98 -4.50 5.13 7.88
N PRO A 99 -3.72 5.95 7.13
CA PRO A 99 -3.83 6.02 5.68
C PRO A 99 -3.59 4.67 5.00
N ILE A 100 -4.46 4.31 4.05
CA ILE A 100 -4.38 3.02 3.33
C ILE A 100 -3.02 2.82 2.65
N GLN A 101 -2.38 3.89 2.15
CA GLN A 101 -1.07 3.83 1.52
C GLN A 101 0.01 3.37 2.48
N TYR A 102 0.01 3.85 3.73
CA TYR A 102 0.96 3.37 4.74
C TYR A 102 0.66 1.93 5.17
N ILE A 103 -0.62 1.54 5.18
CA ILE A 103 -1.02 0.18 5.51
C ILE A 103 -0.53 -0.81 4.45
N LEU A 104 -0.70 -0.47 3.17
CA LEU A 104 -0.30 -1.31 2.04
C LEU A 104 1.18 -1.15 1.67
N GLY A 105 1.83 -0.08 2.14
CA GLY A 105 3.25 0.20 1.91
C GLY A 105 3.57 0.80 0.53
N TYR A 106 2.58 1.23 -0.24
CA TYR A 106 2.80 1.83 -1.54
C TYR A 106 1.77 2.91 -1.90
N THR A 107 2.13 3.72 -2.88
CA THR A 107 1.24 4.68 -3.55
C THR A 107 1.52 4.66 -5.06
N ASP A 108 0.50 4.94 -5.86
CA ASP A 108 0.68 5.14 -7.30
C ASP A 108 0.87 6.64 -7.59
N PHE A 109 1.84 6.97 -8.46
CA PHE A 109 2.16 8.34 -8.86
C PHE A 109 2.66 8.36 -10.29
N CYS A 110 2.06 9.16 -11.16
CA CYS A 110 2.38 9.27 -12.59
C CYS A 110 2.45 7.90 -13.30
N GLY A 111 1.55 6.98 -12.95
CA GLY A 111 1.47 5.64 -13.54
C GLY A 111 2.55 4.66 -13.06
N ARG A 112 3.24 4.97 -11.98
CA ARG A 112 4.26 4.10 -11.34
C ARG A 112 3.94 3.87 -9.89
N ARG A 113 4.30 2.69 -9.37
CA ARG A 113 4.09 2.33 -7.97
C ARG A 113 5.35 2.61 -7.15
N PHE A 114 5.23 3.51 -6.18
CA PHE A 114 6.28 3.91 -5.24
C PHE A 114 6.04 3.29 -3.86
N ASP A 115 7.10 2.80 -3.25
CA ASP A 115 7.07 2.39 -1.86
C ASP A 115 6.93 3.62 -0.96
N ILE A 116 6.11 3.51 0.10
CA ILE A 116 5.87 4.60 1.04
C ILE A 116 5.73 4.05 2.46
N ALA A 117 6.21 4.82 3.42
CA ALA A 117 6.09 4.50 4.84
C ALA A 117 5.89 5.80 5.65
N PRO A 118 5.47 5.73 6.92
CA PRO A 118 5.51 6.87 7.83
C PRO A 118 6.90 7.52 7.81
N GLY A 119 6.93 8.86 7.74
CA GLY A 119 8.16 9.65 7.54
C GLY A 119 8.27 10.26 6.14
N ALA A 120 7.63 9.71 5.12
CA ALA A 120 7.50 10.34 3.80
C ALA A 120 6.04 10.68 3.52
N LEU A 121 5.78 11.93 3.12
CA LEU A 121 4.42 12.40 2.80
C LEU A 121 3.82 11.57 1.65
N ILE A 122 2.56 11.17 1.79
CA ILE A 122 1.78 10.57 0.70
C ILE A 122 1.56 11.66 -0.36
N PRO A 123 2.02 11.46 -1.61
CA PRO A 123 1.88 12.47 -2.65
C PRO A 123 0.39 12.76 -2.94
N ARG A 124 0.10 14.04 -3.16
CA ARG A 124 -1.25 14.50 -3.48
C ARG A 124 -1.49 14.46 -4.99
N PRO A 125 -2.75 14.33 -5.44
CA PRO A 125 -3.10 14.36 -6.88
C PRO A 125 -2.60 15.63 -7.59
N GLU A 126 -2.66 16.79 -6.92
CA GLU A 126 -2.20 18.08 -7.45
C GLU A 126 -0.68 18.08 -7.71
N THR A 127 0.07 17.34 -6.91
CA THR A 127 1.52 17.14 -7.10
C THR A 127 1.79 16.31 -8.36
N GLU A 128 0.94 15.33 -8.65
CA GLU A 128 1.03 14.55 -9.88
C GLU A 128 0.75 15.41 -11.11
N GLU A 129 -0.27 16.27 -11.05
CA GLU A 129 -0.61 17.20 -12.13
C GLU A 129 0.54 18.17 -12.41
N LEU A 130 1.12 18.76 -11.34
CA LEU A 130 2.29 19.63 -11.47
C LEU A 130 3.48 18.91 -12.10
N THR A 131 3.76 17.68 -11.67
CA THR A 131 4.86 16.88 -12.22
C THR A 131 4.65 16.59 -13.71
N ARG A 132 3.43 16.26 -14.13
CA ARG A 132 3.06 16.06 -15.54
C ARG A 132 3.22 17.35 -16.35
N LEU A 133 2.86 18.50 -15.81
CA LEU A 133 3.04 19.80 -16.45
C LEU A 133 4.52 20.08 -16.69
N VAL A 134 5.37 19.91 -15.65
CA VAL A 134 6.83 20.09 -15.77
C VAL A 134 7.40 19.19 -16.89
N ILE A 135 6.98 17.94 -16.97
CA ILE A 135 7.42 17.00 -18.00
C ILE A 135 7.00 17.50 -19.40
N THR A 136 5.75 17.94 -19.54
CA THR A 136 5.19 18.36 -20.82
C THR A 136 5.89 19.61 -21.35
N GLU A 137 6.10 20.61 -20.49
CA GLU A 137 6.71 21.89 -20.88
C GLU A 137 8.21 21.80 -21.17
N ASN A 138 8.89 20.76 -20.63
CA ASN A 138 10.35 20.62 -20.78
C ASN A 138 10.75 19.38 -21.60
N SER A 139 9.83 18.78 -22.34
CA SER A 139 10.09 17.60 -23.15
C SER A 139 11.18 17.89 -24.20
N GLY A 140 12.18 17.01 -24.26
CA GLY A 140 13.27 17.08 -25.24
C GLY A 140 14.45 17.99 -24.84
N GLN A 141 14.44 18.58 -23.66
CA GLN A 141 15.55 19.41 -23.17
C GLN A 141 16.14 18.83 -21.88
N PRO A 142 17.48 18.63 -21.81
CA PRO A 142 18.13 18.21 -20.58
C PRO A 142 18.16 19.37 -19.57
N LEU A 143 17.72 19.10 -18.34
CA LEU A 143 17.63 20.10 -17.27
C LEU A 143 18.55 19.75 -16.09
N ARG A 144 18.81 20.76 -15.24
CA ARG A 144 19.25 20.55 -13.88
C ARG A 144 18.04 20.76 -12.97
N ILE A 145 17.68 19.76 -12.20
CA ILE A 145 16.46 19.72 -11.37
C ILE A 145 16.86 19.46 -9.93
N ALA A 146 16.34 20.23 -9.01
CA ALA A 146 16.42 19.97 -7.58
C ALA A 146 15.01 19.79 -7.01
N ASP A 147 14.76 18.62 -6.42
CA ASP A 147 13.52 18.29 -5.71
C ASP A 147 13.77 18.50 -4.20
N LEU A 148 13.21 19.56 -3.65
CA LEU A 148 13.44 20.01 -2.27
C LEU A 148 12.33 19.50 -1.36
N GLY A 149 12.68 18.68 -0.37
CA GLY A 149 11.73 17.94 0.45
C GLY A 149 11.18 16.71 -0.30
N THR A 150 12.08 15.91 -0.87
CA THR A 150 11.74 14.86 -1.83
C THR A 150 10.83 13.76 -1.27
N GLY A 151 10.79 13.58 0.06
CA GLY A 151 9.96 12.55 0.72
C GLY A 151 10.24 11.15 0.18
N SER A 152 9.24 10.53 -0.45
CA SER A 152 9.37 9.21 -1.08
C SER A 152 10.16 9.21 -2.40
N GLY A 153 10.58 10.37 -2.89
CA GLY A 153 11.29 10.50 -4.15
C GLY A 153 10.42 10.43 -5.40
N CYS A 154 9.08 10.42 -5.26
CA CYS A 154 8.17 10.21 -6.38
C CYS A 154 8.30 11.28 -7.48
N ILE A 155 8.53 12.56 -7.14
CA ILE A 155 8.77 13.65 -8.08
C ILE A 155 10.13 13.46 -8.77
N ALA A 156 11.20 13.38 -7.97
CA ALA A 156 12.58 13.28 -8.47
C ALA A 156 12.75 12.07 -9.41
N VAL A 157 12.28 10.89 -8.99
CA VAL A 157 12.35 9.65 -9.78
C VAL A 157 11.53 9.78 -11.07
N THR A 158 10.32 10.33 -10.99
CA THR A 158 9.46 10.50 -12.17
C THR A 158 10.09 11.46 -13.18
N LEU A 159 10.66 12.58 -12.73
CA LEU A 159 11.34 13.54 -13.59
C LEU A 159 12.62 12.96 -14.22
N ALA A 160 13.42 12.23 -13.44
CA ALA A 160 14.62 11.56 -13.95
C ALA A 160 14.31 10.56 -15.09
N LEU A 161 13.20 9.84 -14.98
CA LEU A 161 12.76 8.87 -15.96
C LEU A 161 12.10 9.50 -17.20
N SER A 162 11.45 10.66 -17.02
CA SER A 162 10.64 11.29 -18.07
C SER A 162 11.37 12.35 -18.86
N LEU A 163 12.49 12.88 -18.35
CA LEU A 163 13.31 13.91 -18.97
C LEU A 163 14.75 13.39 -19.20
N PRO A 164 14.97 12.58 -20.24
CA PRO A 164 16.27 11.94 -20.46
C PRO A 164 17.38 12.98 -20.65
N GLY A 165 18.57 12.69 -20.08
CA GLY A 165 19.72 13.58 -20.08
C GLY A 165 19.71 14.64 -18.98
N SER A 166 18.62 14.80 -18.25
CA SER A 166 18.53 15.71 -17.10
C SER A 166 19.35 15.19 -15.90
N LYS A 167 19.89 16.14 -15.13
CA LYS A 167 20.56 15.86 -13.85
C LYS A 167 19.60 16.18 -12.72
N VAL A 168 19.17 15.16 -11.99
CA VAL A 168 18.19 15.29 -10.90
C VAL A 168 18.89 15.10 -9.56
N GLU A 169 18.70 16.06 -8.69
CA GLU A 169 19.08 16.03 -7.28
C GLU A 169 17.82 16.00 -6.43
N ALA A 170 17.83 15.23 -5.35
CA ALA A 170 16.74 15.09 -4.41
C ALA A 170 17.24 15.34 -2.99
N TRP A 171 16.63 16.30 -2.31
CA TRP A 171 17.06 16.74 -1.00
C TRP A 171 15.95 16.51 0.01
N ASP A 172 16.33 16.03 1.20
CA ASP A 172 15.43 15.98 2.36
C ASP A 172 16.23 16.16 3.64
N ILE A 173 15.59 16.60 4.70
CA ILE A 173 16.18 16.66 6.02
C ILE A 173 16.11 15.31 6.74
N SER A 174 15.09 14.50 6.43
CA SER A 174 14.87 13.18 7.02
C SER A 174 15.70 12.10 6.31
N THR A 175 16.51 11.40 7.09
CA THR A 175 17.26 10.24 6.63
C THR A 175 16.32 9.11 6.19
N GLU A 176 15.23 8.90 6.94
CA GLU A 176 14.22 7.87 6.66
C GLU A 176 13.51 8.13 5.31
N ALA A 177 13.18 9.40 5.02
CA ALA A 177 12.61 9.78 3.73
C ALA A 177 13.59 9.50 2.59
N LEU A 178 14.87 9.85 2.75
CA LEU A 178 15.91 9.59 1.76
C LEU A 178 16.15 8.09 1.52
N GLU A 179 16.06 7.26 2.54
CA GLU A 179 16.16 5.80 2.40
C GLU A 179 15.02 5.26 1.51
N ILE A 180 13.78 5.71 1.75
CA ILE A 180 12.62 5.36 0.92
C ILE A 180 12.82 5.83 -0.52
N ALA A 181 13.23 7.09 -0.71
CA ALA A 181 13.47 7.68 -2.02
C ALA A 181 14.56 6.93 -2.82
N GLN A 182 15.66 6.56 -2.16
CA GLN A 182 16.72 5.76 -2.77
C GLN A 182 16.26 4.35 -3.14
N CYS A 183 15.42 3.71 -2.30
CA CYS A 183 14.81 2.43 -2.63
C CYS A 183 13.95 2.54 -3.87
N ASN A 184 13.10 3.57 -3.96
CA ASN A 184 12.28 3.85 -5.11
C ASN A 184 13.10 4.13 -6.37
N ALA A 185 14.17 4.93 -6.28
CA ALA A 185 15.06 5.17 -7.40
C ALA A 185 15.69 3.89 -7.94
N ARG A 186 16.18 3.01 -7.06
CA ARG A 186 16.72 1.69 -7.44
C ARG A 186 15.66 0.81 -8.08
N LYS A 187 14.47 0.73 -7.49
CA LYS A 187 13.34 -0.07 -7.99
C LYS A 187 12.93 0.32 -9.42
N HIS A 188 13.01 1.60 -9.72
CA HIS A 188 12.65 2.14 -11.03
C HIS A 188 13.84 2.33 -11.98
N ASN A 189 15.06 1.98 -11.59
CA ASN A 189 16.30 2.22 -12.34
C ASN A 189 16.49 3.71 -12.71
N ALA A 190 16.11 4.63 -11.82
CA ALA A 190 16.24 6.06 -12.02
C ALA A 190 17.58 6.57 -11.45
N HIS A 191 18.24 7.46 -12.20
CA HIS A 191 19.47 8.12 -11.78
C HIS A 191 19.15 9.44 -11.08
N VAL A 192 19.19 9.45 -9.76
CA VAL A 192 18.94 10.62 -8.89
C VAL A 192 20.07 10.70 -7.86
N ASN A 193 20.60 11.91 -7.66
CA ASN A 193 21.57 12.19 -6.61
C ASN A 193 20.83 12.61 -5.34
N PHE A 194 21.05 11.94 -4.22
CA PHE A 194 20.36 12.20 -2.96
C PHE A 194 21.28 12.91 -1.96
N PHE A 195 20.76 13.95 -1.30
CA PHE A 195 21.49 14.74 -0.31
C PHE A 195 20.64 14.96 0.93
N GLN A 196 21.20 14.70 2.09
CA GLN A 196 20.57 15.13 3.34
C GLN A 196 20.89 16.60 3.57
N ARG A 197 19.89 17.47 3.48
CA ARG A 197 20.05 18.92 3.60
C ARG A 197 18.83 19.59 4.25
N ASP A 198 19.10 20.53 5.13
CA ASP A 198 18.09 21.46 5.63
C ASP A 198 18.01 22.66 4.69
N ILE A 199 16.95 22.72 3.88
CA ILE A 199 16.75 23.79 2.90
C ILE A 199 16.57 25.16 3.51
N LEU A 200 16.18 25.26 4.82
CA LEU A 200 16.03 26.51 5.52
C LEU A 200 17.37 27.07 6.04
N ARG A 201 18.41 26.24 6.05
CA ARG A 201 19.77 26.61 6.51
C ARG A 201 20.81 26.53 5.40
N TYR A 202 20.37 26.25 4.17
CA TYR A 202 21.28 26.13 3.04
C TYR A 202 21.73 27.51 2.56
N ASP A 203 23.06 27.72 2.53
CA ASP A 203 23.67 28.91 1.95
C ASP A 203 23.86 28.69 0.45
N VAL A 204 23.23 29.52 -0.37
CA VAL A 204 23.26 29.43 -1.85
C VAL A 204 24.62 29.89 -2.42
N SER A 205 25.55 30.33 -1.58
CA SER A 205 26.86 30.83 -1.99
C SER A 205 27.95 29.75 -2.15
N GLU A 206 27.61 28.47 -1.86
CA GLU A 206 28.43 27.29 -2.15
C GLU A 206 27.90 26.54 -3.38
#